data_ac43c90021fd81872914dd8ed07552c3
#
_entry.id   ac43c90021fd81872914dd8ed07552c3
#
_cell.length_a   1.000
_cell.length_b   1.000
_cell.length_c   1.000
_cell.angle_alpha   90.00
_cell.angle_beta   90.00
_cell.angle_gamma   90.00
#
_symmetry.space_group_name_H-M   'P 1'
#
loop_
_entity.id
_entity.type
_entity.pdbx_description
1 polymer ?
#
loop_
_entity_poly.entity_id
_entity_poly.type
_entity_poly.pdbx_seq_one_letter_code
_entity_poly.pdbx_strand_id
1 'polypeptide(L)'
;HRGTSLPLIFLDTELPENGELDRELTNSLYGGDALYRFKQEVVLGIGGVRVLHARGFRIRKYHMNEGHAALLALELLRQTRASAEVLRPGDSPFDLPSVRARCDFTTHTPIGAG
;
A
#
# COMPACT_ATOMS: atom_id res chain seq x y z
N HIS A 1 -17.74 17.68 11.99
CA HIS A 1 -17.60 19.12 12.25
C HIS A 1 -18.37 19.92 11.22
N ARG A 2 -19.07 20.96 11.66
CA ARG A 2 -19.73 21.90 10.74
C ARG A 2 -18.68 22.61 9.89
N GLY A 3 -18.88 22.64 8.56
CA GLY A 3 -17.98 23.27 7.61
C GLY A 3 -16.73 22.47 7.26
N THR A 4 -16.58 21.24 7.78
CA THR A 4 -15.46 20.34 7.44
C THR A 4 -15.95 19.20 6.56
N SER A 5 -15.32 18.99 5.42
CA SER A 5 -15.54 17.82 4.57
C SER A 5 -14.38 16.83 4.70
N LEU A 6 -14.71 15.54 4.81
CA LEU A 6 -13.76 14.45 4.76
C LEU A 6 -13.85 13.77 3.40
N PRO A 7 -12.76 13.75 2.61
CA PRO A 7 -12.77 13.01 1.36
C PRO A 7 -12.83 11.51 1.67
N LEU A 8 -13.73 10.81 1.01
CA LEU A 8 -13.80 9.36 0.99
C LEU A 8 -13.38 8.88 -0.39
N ILE A 9 -12.31 8.10 -0.44
CA ILE A 9 -11.72 7.63 -1.70
C ILE A 9 -11.88 6.12 -1.78
N PHE A 10 -12.55 5.66 -2.82
CA PHE A 10 -12.66 4.24 -3.14
C PHE A 10 -11.66 3.84 -4.20
N LEU A 11 -10.99 2.71 -3.99
CA LEU A 11 -10.16 2.07 -5.00
C LEU A 11 -11.02 1.03 -5.72
N ASP A 12 -11.12 1.15 -7.02
CA ASP A 12 -11.94 0.28 -7.85
C ASP A 12 -11.12 -0.24 -9.03
N THR A 13 -11.18 -1.54 -9.27
CA THR A 13 -10.49 -2.21 -10.39
C THR A 13 -11.41 -2.49 -11.57
N GLU A 14 -12.67 -2.08 -11.53
CA GLU A 14 -13.63 -2.27 -12.62
C GLU A 14 -13.35 -1.28 -13.78
N LEU A 15 -12.26 -1.52 -14.49
CA LEU A 15 -11.82 -0.75 -15.64
C LEU A 15 -11.81 -1.61 -16.90
N PRO A 16 -12.16 -1.04 -18.09
CA PRO A 16 -12.14 -1.79 -19.35
C PRO A 16 -10.78 -2.39 -19.69
N GLU A 17 -9.69 -1.76 -19.26
CA GLU A 17 -8.32 -2.21 -19.48
C GLU A 17 -7.93 -3.43 -18.68
N ASN A 18 -8.64 -3.71 -17.59
CA ASN A 18 -8.39 -4.85 -16.73
C ASN A 18 -9.06 -6.12 -17.27
N GLY A 19 -8.43 -7.25 -17.06
CA GLY A 19 -9.02 -8.57 -17.31
C GLY A 19 -10.26 -8.80 -16.44
N GLU A 20 -11.12 -9.71 -16.88
CA GLU A 20 -12.41 -9.96 -16.24
C GLU A 20 -12.30 -10.28 -14.75
N LEU A 21 -11.36 -11.17 -14.38
CA LEU A 21 -11.12 -11.52 -12.98
C LEU A 21 -10.57 -10.36 -12.14
N ASP A 22 -9.78 -9.48 -12.75
CA ASP A 22 -9.21 -8.34 -12.04
C ASP A 22 -10.23 -7.22 -11.80
N ARG A 23 -11.24 -7.11 -12.65
CA ARG A 23 -12.36 -6.17 -12.44
C ARG A 23 -13.16 -6.47 -11.18
N GLU A 24 -13.20 -7.73 -10.78
CA GLU A 24 -13.99 -8.20 -9.63
C GLU A 24 -13.26 -8.07 -8.28
N LEU A 25 -11.98 -7.69 -8.27
CA LEU A 25 -11.15 -7.66 -7.06
C LEU A 25 -11.72 -6.84 -5.92
N THR A 26 -12.44 -5.78 -6.22
CA THR A 26 -13.00 -4.86 -5.22
C THR A 26 -14.47 -5.13 -4.91
N ASN A 27 -15.07 -6.16 -5.49
CA ASN A 27 -16.49 -6.48 -5.31
C ASN A 27 -16.80 -7.19 -3.99
N SER A 28 -15.83 -7.89 -3.41
CA SER A 28 -16.02 -8.68 -2.19
C SER A 28 -14.88 -8.47 -1.21
N LEU A 29 -15.21 -8.28 0.05
CA LEU A 29 -14.23 -8.20 1.12
C LEU A 29 -13.78 -9.63 1.49
N TYR A 30 -12.46 -9.83 1.54
CA TYR A 30 -11.84 -11.11 1.90
C TYR A 30 -12.29 -12.31 1.06
N GLY A 31 -12.66 -12.08 -0.19
CA GLY A 31 -13.07 -13.15 -1.09
C GLY A 31 -11.94 -13.90 -1.76
N GLY A 32 -12.28 -15.03 -2.41
CA GLY A 32 -11.42 -15.74 -3.33
C GLY A 32 -10.29 -16.56 -2.72
N ASP A 33 -9.36 -16.99 -3.59
CA ASP A 33 -8.18 -17.76 -3.24
C ASP A 33 -7.01 -16.87 -2.77
N ALA A 34 -5.85 -17.48 -2.53
CA ALA A 34 -4.67 -16.76 -2.08
C ALA A 34 -4.18 -15.71 -3.09
N LEU A 35 -4.27 -16.00 -4.40
CA LEU A 35 -3.90 -15.07 -5.44
C LEU A 35 -4.84 -13.87 -5.50
N TYR A 36 -6.14 -14.11 -5.38
CA TYR A 36 -7.14 -13.05 -5.33
C TYR A 36 -6.91 -12.12 -4.13
N ARG A 37 -6.66 -12.68 -2.95
CA ARG A 37 -6.34 -11.90 -1.75
C ARG A 37 -5.05 -11.12 -1.89
N PHE A 38 -4.02 -11.72 -2.48
CA PHE A 38 -2.76 -11.01 -2.75
C PHE A 38 -2.97 -9.82 -3.68
N LYS A 39 -3.76 -9.98 -4.75
CA LYS A 39 -4.12 -8.86 -5.64
C LYS A 39 -4.88 -7.75 -4.92
N GLN A 40 -5.79 -8.09 -4.02
CA GLN A 40 -6.48 -7.09 -3.17
C GLN A 40 -5.48 -6.33 -2.29
N GLU A 41 -4.50 -7.00 -1.72
CA GLU A 41 -3.44 -6.37 -0.92
C GLU A 41 -2.55 -5.45 -1.76
N VAL A 42 -2.28 -5.80 -3.02
CA VAL A 42 -1.58 -4.92 -3.98
C VAL A 42 -2.38 -3.64 -4.22
N VAL A 43 -3.67 -3.75 -4.48
CA VAL A 43 -4.54 -2.59 -4.68
C VAL A 43 -4.57 -1.70 -3.43
N LEU A 44 -4.76 -2.28 -2.26
CA LEU A 44 -4.84 -1.53 -1.01
C LEU A 44 -3.49 -0.88 -0.65
N GLY A 45 -2.42 -1.66 -0.60
CA GLY A 45 -1.12 -1.18 -0.14
C GLY A 45 -0.44 -0.27 -1.14
N ILE A 46 -0.22 -0.74 -2.35
CA ILE A 46 0.49 0.02 -3.39
C ILE A 46 -0.42 1.08 -3.99
N GLY A 47 -1.62 0.71 -4.40
CA GLY A 47 -2.61 1.61 -4.98
C GLY A 47 -3.01 2.72 -4.01
N GLY A 48 -3.22 2.39 -2.75
CA GLY A 48 -3.57 3.36 -1.71
C GLY A 48 -2.52 4.45 -1.54
N VAL A 49 -1.25 4.09 -1.45
CA VAL A 49 -0.14 5.08 -1.36
C VAL A 49 -0.09 5.96 -2.60
N ARG A 50 -0.19 5.37 -3.79
CA ARG A 50 -0.16 6.12 -5.06
C ARG A 50 -1.30 7.13 -5.16
N VAL A 51 -2.51 6.74 -4.77
CA VAL A 51 -3.67 7.64 -4.78
C VAL A 51 -3.48 8.79 -3.79
N LEU A 52 -3.02 8.51 -2.57
CA LEU A 52 -2.76 9.56 -1.59
C LEU A 52 -1.73 10.57 -2.10
N HIS A 53 -0.64 10.11 -2.71
CA HIS A 53 0.37 10.99 -3.29
C HIS A 53 -0.18 11.76 -4.48
N ALA A 54 -0.92 11.12 -5.39
CA ALA A 54 -1.53 11.77 -6.54
C ALA A 54 -2.54 12.87 -6.14
N ARG A 55 -3.20 12.69 -5.00
CA ARG A 55 -4.11 13.67 -4.42
C ARG A 55 -3.40 14.76 -3.59
N GLY A 56 -2.08 14.73 -3.50
CA GLY A 56 -1.28 15.74 -2.83
C GLY A 56 -1.19 15.61 -1.31
N PHE A 57 -1.62 14.48 -0.75
CA PHE A 57 -1.47 14.24 0.69
C PHE A 57 -0.01 14.04 1.07
N ARG A 58 0.44 14.74 2.11
CA ARG A 58 1.77 14.57 2.72
C ARG A 58 1.63 13.73 3.98
N ILE A 59 1.76 12.43 3.83
CA ILE A 59 1.60 11.49 4.93
C ILE A 59 2.92 11.39 5.71
N ARG A 60 2.87 11.63 7.00
CA ARG A 60 4.02 11.47 7.91
C ARG A 60 4.13 10.05 8.45
N LYS A 61 3.00 9.45 8.77
CA LYS A 61 2.91 8.11 9.34
C LYS A 61 1.83 7.30 8.63
N TYR A 62 2.16 6.08 8.32
CA TYR A 62 1.23 5.08 7.82
C TYR A 62 1.04 4.03 8.90
N HIS A 63 -0.20 3.82 9.31
CA HIS A 63 -0.56 2.77 10.24
C HIS A 63 -1.15 1.58 9.47
N MET A 64 -0.49 0.44 9.56
CA MET A 64 -0.94 -0.80 8.93
C MET A 64 -1.57 -1.69 9.99
N ASN A 65 -2.83 -2.04 9.79
CA ASN A 65 -3.55 -2.98 10.63
C ASN A 65 -3.52 -4.36 9.97
N GLU A 66 -2.86 -5.31 10.62
CA GLU A 66 -2.56 -6.64 10.07
C GLU A 66 -1.75 -6.60 8.77
N GLY A 67 -1.61 -7.74 8.08
CA GLY A 67 -0.83 -7.86 6.85
C GLY A 67 -1.45 -7.27 5.59
N HIS A 68 -2.72 -6.89 5.63
CA HIS A 68 -3.48 -6.50 4.43
C HIS A 68 -2.91 -5.31 3.67
N ALA A 69 -2.24 -4.40 4.34
CA ALA A 69 -1.60 -3.24 3.73
C ALA A 69 -0.07 -3.29 3.75
N ALA A 70 0.54 -4.44 4.04
CA ALA A 70 2.00 -4.57 4.18
C ALA A 70 2.78 -4.15 2.93
N LEU A 71 2.20 -4.34 1.74
CA LEU A 71 2.81 -3.94 0.48
C LEU A 71 2.97 -2.42 0.32
N LEU A 72 2.30 -1.62 1.16
CA LEU A 72 2.52 -0.19 1.30
C LEU A 72 4.01 0.13 1.55
N ALA A 73 4.67 -0.66 2.39
CA ALA A 73 6.09 -0.46 2.68
C ALA A 73 6.98 -0.64 1.43
N LEU A 74 6.64 -1.58 0.55
CA LEU A 74 7.35 -1.78 -0.72
C LEU A 74 7.19 -0.56 -1.65
N GLU A 75 6.00 0.01 -1.73
CA GLU A 75 5.77 1.22 -2.53
C GLU A 75 6.54 2.42 -1.97
N LEU A 76 6.59 2.59 -0.66
CA LEU A 76 7.41 3.63 -0.03
C LEU A 76 8.90 3.43 -0.32
N LEU A 77 9.41 2.20 -0.25
CA LEU A 77 10.79 1.88 -0.63
C LEU A 77 11.06 2.24 -2.09
N ARG A 78 10.15 1.88 -2.99
CA ARG A 78 10.27 2.23 -4.40
C ARG A 78 10.37 3.74 -4.62
N GLN A 79 9.52 4.51 -3.93
CA GLN A 79 9.49 5.97 -4.05
C GLN A 79 10.73 6.65 -3.46
N THR A 80 11.36 6.04 -2.45
CA THR A 80 12.56 6.57 -1.82
C THR A 80 13.87 6.01 -2.41
N ARG A 81 13.76 5.24 -3.51
CA ARG A 81 14.93 4.67 -4.18
C ARG A 81 15.84 5.76 -4.72
N ALA A 82 17.12 5.72 -4.30
CA ALA A 82 18.13 6.60 -4.84
C ALA A 82 18.51 6.21 -6.28
N SER A 83 18.87 7.20 -7.10
CA SER A 83 19.40 6.95 -8.43
C SER A 83 20.80 6.32 -8.35
N ALA A 84 21.17 5.50 -9.32
CA ALA A 84 22.47 4.87 -9.37
C ALA A 84 23.64 5.88 -9.39
N GLU A 85 23.39 7.10 -9.86
CA GLU A 85 24.38 8.16 -9.99
C GLU A 85 24.87 8.71 -8.64
N VAL A 86 24.06 8.59 -7.57
CA VAL A 86 24.40 9.10 -6.23
C VAL A 86 24.85 8.00 -5.28
N LEU A 87 24.82 6.74 -5.70
CA LEU A 87 25.19 5.59 -4.88
C LEU A 87 26.70 5.34 -4.96
N ARG A 88 27.32 5.04 -3.80
CA ARG A 88 28.68 4.53 -3.70
C ARG A 88 28.69 3.01 -3.77
N PRO A 89 29.81 2.38 -4.14
CA PRO A 89 29.93 0.93 -4.05
C PRO A 89 29.60 0.42 -2.64
N GLY A 90 28.65 -0.51 -2.54
CA GLY A 90 28.18 -1.06 -1.27
C GLY A 90 26.99 -0.35 -0.63
N ASP A 91 26.56 0.81 -1.15
CA ASP A 91 25.37 1.49 -0.67
C ASP A 91 24.09 0.75 -1.12
N SER A 92 23.10 0.73 -0.23
CA SER A 92 21.75 0.27 -0.59
C SER A 92 21.02 1.38 -1.35
N PRO A 93 20.36 1.08 -2.49
CA PRO A 93 19.53 2.07 -3.16
C PRO A 93 18.24 2.40 -2.39
N PHE A 94 17.93 1.64 -1.35
CA PHE A 94 16.69 1.79 -0.58
C PHE A 94 16.95 2.43 0.78
N ASP A 95 16.14 3.43 1.12
CA ASP A 95 16.16 4.08 2.43
C ASP A 95 15.23 3.33 3.41
N LEU A 96 15.65 2.15 3.85
CA LEU A 96 14.90 1.33 4.78
C LEU A 96 14.66 2.02 6.13
N PRO A 97 15.64 2.71 6.75
CA PRO A 97 15.40 3.41 8.02
C PRO A 97 14.30 4.46 7.92
N SER A 98 14.27 5.25 6.85
CA SER A 98 13.26 6.28 6.62
C SER A 98 11.86 5.66 6.47
N VAL A 99 11.74 4.58 5.69
CA VAL A 99 10.47 3.88 5.52
C VAL A 99 9.99 3.28 6.85
N ARG A 100 10.86 2.64 7.62
CA ARG A 100 10.54 2.10 8.95
C ARG A 100 10.05 3.18 9.92
N ALA A 101 10.67 4.36 9.91
CA ALA A 101 10.26 5.48 10.75
C ALA A 101 8.86 6.01 10.41
N ARG A 102 8.39 5.79 9.17
CA ARG A 102 7.08 6.23 8.68
C ARG A 102 5.97 5.19 8.79
N CYS A 103 6.29 3.97 9.18
CA CYS A 103 5.34 2.86 9.24
C CYS A 103 5.16 2.38 10.67
N ASP A 104 3.91 2.29 11.10
CA ASP A 104 3.52 1.60 12.33
C ASP A 104 2.67 0.39 11.95
N PHE A 105 2.85 -0.72 12.65
CA PHE A 105 2.17 -1.97 12.37
C PHE A 105 1.48 -2.50 13.62
N THR A 106 0.22 -2.88 13.50
CA THR A 106 -0.53 -3.54 14.55
C THR A 106 -0.99 -4.90 14.06
N THR A 107 -0.73 -5.92 14.85
CA THR A 107 -1.24 -7.27 14.63
C THR A 107 -2.15 -7.68 15.79
N HIS A 108 -3.24 -8.35 15.44
CA HIS A 108 -4.18 -8.94 16.39
C HIS A 108 -4.11 -10.48 16.36
N THR A 109 -3.44 -11.04 15.35
CA THR A 109 -3.32 -12.48 15.17
C THR A 109 -2.12 -13.01 15.95
N PRO A 110 -2.28 -14.00 16.86
CA PRO A 110 -1.17 -14.62 17.58
C PRO A 110 -0.18 -15.27 16.60
N ILE A 111 1.11 -15.22 16.94
CA ILE A 111 2.16 -15.91 16.17
C ILE A 111 1.86 -17.41 16.14
N GLY A 112 1.88 -18.01 14.93
CA GLY A 112 1.60 -19.42 14.72
C GLY A 112 0.13 -19.76 14.46
N ALA A 113 -0.77 -18.78 14.43
CA ALA A 113 -2.19 -18.95 14.09
C ALA A 113 -2.49 -18.75 12.59
N GLY A 114 -1.45 -18.72 11.75
CA GLY A 114 -1.56 -18.55 10.29
C GLY A 114 -1.42 -19.84 9.51
#